data_8141900317bd247a880d3be8bcc203e6
#
_entry.id   8141900317bd247a880d3be8bcc203e6
#
_cell.length_a   1.000
_cell.length_b   1.000
_cell.length_c   1.000
_cell.angle_alpha   90.00
_cell.angle_beta   90.00
_cell.angle_gamma   90.00
#
_symmetry.space_group_name_H-M   'P 1'
#
loop_
_entity.id
_entity.type
_entity.pdbx_description
1 polymer ?
#
loop_
_entity_poly.entity_id
_entity_poly.type
_entity_poly.pdbx_seq_one_letter_code
_entity_poly.pdbx_strand_id
1 'polypeptide(L)'
;DDEMFIAIYSLDDGDDWTDEKVWAKANPNLDVTVTSKYIRGQVQQAKNNPSEETSTITKNLNRWVDSMDVWIPEHYIIDASKEFDPKQFAGELCYVGVDLGSTSDLTAVAKLVVKDGIYYVWVDYYIPEMTLMERAEKEQYRYWKRHGMVKVTGGNVTDYDAITTDILLLSDVSDIVRIGYDKWNATQWAIDATEKGLPLREYSQAIGNFNKPTKELERLLL
;
A
#
# COMPACT_ATOMS: atom_id res chain seq x y z
N ASP A 1 -4.33 41.06 -8.19
CA ASP A 1 -5.38 41.69 -7.37
C ASP A 1 -4.73 42.17 -6.07
N ASP A 2 -4.54 43.48 -5.96
CA ASP A 2 -3.89 44.07 -4.78
C ASP A 2 -4.79 44.14 -3.55
N GLU A 3 -5.98 43.55 -3.61
CA GLU A 3 -6.98 43.55 -2.54
C GLU A 3 -6.96 42.32 -1.66
N MET A 4 -6.15 41.32 -2.00
CA MET A 4 -6.09 40.05 -1.22
C MET A 4 -4.69 39.83 -0.64
N PHE A 5 -4.60 39.84 0.69
CA PHE A 5 -3.40 39.41 1.42
C PHE A 5 -3.52 37.93 1.79
N ILE A 6 -2.55 37.14 1.38
CA ILE A 6 -2.51 35.71 1.71
C ILE A 6 -1.29 35.47 2.60
N ALA A 7 -1.51 34.87 3.77
CA ALA A 7 -0.44 34.41 4.65
C ALA A 7 -0.66 32.93 4.97
N ILE A 8 0.36 32.11 4.73
CA ILE A 8 0.35 30.67 5.06
C ILE A 8 1.43 30.43 6.11
N TYR A 9 1.01 29.87 7.23
CA TYR A 9 1.91 29.47 8.32
C TYR A 9 2.00 27.94 8.33
N SER A 10 3.12 27.41 7.91
CA SER A 10 3.37 25.98 7.78
C SER A 10 4.83 25.68 8.12
N LEU A 11 5.17 24.43 8.35
CA LEU A 11 6.56 23.97 8.30
C LEU A 11 7.11 24.11 6.89
N ASP A 12 8.42 24.37 6.78
CA ASP A 12 9.11 24.34 5.49
C ASP A 12 9.39 22.89 5.04
N ASP A 13 9.65 22.74 3.74
CA ASP A 13 10.09 21.44 3.21
C ASP A 13 11.44 21.07 3.81
N GLY A 14 11.50 19.85 4.38
CA GLY A 14 12.70 19.33 5.06
C GLY A 14 12.82 19.67 6.54
N ASP A 15 11.90 20.46 7.12
CA ASP A 15 11.85 20.61 8.59
C ASP A 15 11.53 19.28 9.28
N ASP A 16 12.28 18.96 10.32
CA ASP A 16 11.93 17.88 11.24
C ASP A 16 10.74 18.31 12.10
N TRP A 17 9.57 17.75 11.84
CA TRP A 17 8.33 18.05 12.53
C TRP A 17 8.39 17.75 14.04
N THR A 18 9.37 16.98 14.48
CA THR A 18 9.57 16.63 15.89
C THR A 18 10.47 17.63 16.64
N ASP A 19 11.13 18.55 15.93
CA ASP A 19 11.95 19.62 16.54
C ASP A 19 11.08 20.79 16.98
N GLU A 20 11.06 21.09 18.27
CA GLU A 20 10.29 22.20 18.86
C GLU A 20 10.62 23.57 18.25
N LYS A 21 11.84 23.73 17.73
CA LYS A 21 12.32 25.01 17.18
C LYS A 21 11.56 25.43 15.91
N VAL A 22 11.01 24.47 15.18
CA VAL A 22 10.30 24.75 13.93
C VAL A 22 8.79 24.98 14.13
N TRP A 23 8.24 24.61 15.29
CA TRP A 23 6.78 24.69 15.51
C TRP A 23 6.19 26.10 15.44
N ALA A 24 6.98 27.12 15.76
CA ALA A 24 6.57 28.52 15.65
C ALA A 24 6.28 28.96 14.20
N LYS A 25 6.87 28.30 13.20
CA LYS A 25 6.58 28.56 11.78
C LYS A 25 5.12 28.30 11.43
N ALA A 26 4.58 27.20 11.95
CA ALA A 26 3.17 26.82 11.77
C ALA A 26 2.23 27.45 12.79
N ASN A 27 2.76 27.88 13.95
CA ASN A 27 1.99 28.42 15.06
C ASN A 27 2.55 29.79 15.49
N PRO A 28 2.23 30.89 14.78
CA PRO A 28 2.78 32.21 15.10
C PRO A 28 2.40 32.69 16.51
N ASN A 29 1.33 32.16 17.11
CA ASN A 29 0.91 32.43 18.47
C ASN A 29 1.32 31.32 19.46
N LEU A 30 2.41 30.61 19.18
CA LEU A 30 2.96 29.57 20.07
C LEU A 30 3.22 30.17 21.45
N ASP A 31 2.82 29.45 22.49
CA ASP A 31 2.84 29.85 23.92
C ASP A 31 2.00 31.09 24.28
N VAL A 32 1.15 31.55 23.35
CA VAL A 32 0.10 32.54 23.62
C VAL A 32 -1.28 31.89 23.61
N THR A 33 -1.67 31.25 22.48
CA THR A 33 -2.95 30.55 22.33
C THR A 33 -2.80 29.03 22.28
N VAL A 34 -1.72 28.56 21.70
CA VAL A 34 -1.34 27.14 21.63
C VAL A 34 -0.03 26.96 22.38
N THR A 35 0.01 26.09 23.39
CA THR A 35 1.21 25.92 24.20
C THR A 35 2.18 24.89 23.57
N SER A 36 3.49 25.14 23.68
CA SER A 36 4.52 24.18 23.30
C SER A 36 4.33 22.82 24.01
N LYS A 37 3.84 22.85 25.25
CA LYS A 37 3.51 21.63 25.99
C LYS A 37 2.42 20.79 25.31
N TYR A 38 1.39 21.44 24.73
CA TYR A 38 0.33 20.74 24.01
C TYR A 38 0.88 20.09 22.75
N ILE A 39 1.62 20.84 21.91
CA ILE A 39 2.20 20.32 20.67
C ILE A 39 3.17 19.17 20.97
N ARG A 40 4.01 19.30 22.02
CA ARG A 40 4.90 18.22 22.46
C ARG A 40 4.13 16.95 22.81
N GLY A 41 2.99 17.07 23.48
CA GLY A 41 2.11 15.94 23.77
C GLY A 41 1.60 15.25 22.50
N GLN A 42 1.14 16.02 21.51
CA GLN A 42 0.68 15.49 20.22
C GLN A 42 1.80 14.80 19.45
N VAL A 43 2.97 15.44 19.38
CA VAL A 43 4.18 14.87 18.75
C VAL A 43 4.60 13.56 19.44
N GLN A 44 4.61 13.52 20.76
CA GLN A 44 4.96 12.30 21.49
C GLN A 44 3.94 11.18 21.27
N GLN A 45 2.65 11.53 21.20
CA GLN A 45 1.60 10.57 20.87
C GLN A 45 1.77 10.00 19.47
N ALA A 46 2.04 10.85 18.47
CA ALA A 46 2.28 10.45 17.10
C ALA A 46 3.55 9.57 16.96
N LYS A 47 4.64 9.89 17.69
CA LYS A 47 5.83 9.02 17.75
C LYS A 47 5.52 7.62 18.31
N ASN A 48 4.61 7.51 19.25
CA ASN A 48 4.22 6.24 19.85
C ASN A 48 3.12 5.52 19.03
N ASN A 49 2.41 6.25 18.17
CA ASN A 49 1.34 5.74 17.32
C ASN A 49 1.44 6.35 15.93
N PRO A 50 2.19 5.73 15.00
CA PRO A 50 2.45 6.27 13.67
C PRO A 50 1.19 6.59 12.84
N SER A 51 0.06 5.95 13.10
CA SER A 51 -1.21 6.28 12.44
C SER A 51 -1.72 7.70 12.77
N GLU A 52 -1.25 8.30 13.86
CA GLU A 52 -1.57 9.67 14.27
C GLU A 52 -0.60 10.72 13.68
N GLU A 53 0.50 10.29 13.05
CA GLU A 53 1.55 11.19 12.56
C GLU A 53 1.00 12.18 11.54
N THR A 54 0.37 11.69 10.48
CA THR A 54 -0.21 12.53 9.43
C THR A 54 -1.24 13.53 9.99
N SER A 55 -2.10 13.07 10.90
CA SER A 55 -3.08 13.93 11.58
C SER A 55 -2.40 15.01 12.43
N THR A 56 -1.33 14.66 13.13
CA THR A 56 -0.56 15.60 13.97
C THR A 56 0.12 16.66 13.13
N ILE A 57 0.81 16.26 12.07
CA ILE A 57 1.51 17.15 11.15
C ILE A 57 0.53 18.11 10.46
N THR A 58 -0.62 17.61 9.98
CA THR A 58 -1.62 18.41 9.30
C THR A 58 -2.33 19.40 10.23
N LYS A 59 -2.81 18.92 11.38
CA LYS A 59 -3.68 19.72 12.27
C LYS A 59 -2.92 20.66 13.20
N ASN A 60 -1.68 20.28 13.58
CA ASN A 60 -0.92 21.07 14.55
C ASN A 60 0.25 21.83 13.92
N LEU A 61 0.73 21.41 12.75
CA LEU A 61 1.88 21.98 12.08
C LEU A 61 1.59 22.50 10.67
N ASN A 62 0.31 22.45 10.26
CA ASN A 62 -0.25 23.01 9.03
C ASN A 62 0.48 22.57 7.74
N ARG A 63 1.17 21.42 7.78
CA ARG A 63 1.84 20.89 6.60
C ARG A 63 0.82 20.20 5.71
N TRP A 64 0.84 20.53 4.43
CA TRP A 64 0.05 19.82 3.44
C TRP A 64 0.59 18.41 3.27
N VAL A 65 -0.31 17.44 3.28
CA VAL A 65 -0.02 16.02 3.03
C VAL A 65 -1.00 15.50 1.99
N ASP A 66 -0.58 14.57 1.17
CA ASP A 66 -1.40 14.04 0.05
C ASP A 66 -2.64 13.29 0.51
N SER A 67 -2.64 12.78 1.75
CA SER A 67 -3.81 12.12 2.36
C SER A 67 -3.88 12.40 3.86
N MET A 68 -5.09 12.72 4.35
CA MET A 68 -5.36 12.95 5.79
C MET A 68 -5.47 11.66 6.60
N ASP A 69 -5.77 10.53 5.96
CA ASP A 69 -6.00 9.24 6.60
C ASP A 69 -5.00 8.19 6.08
N VAL A 70 -3.70 8.44 6.28
CA VAL A 70 -2.66 7.47 5.95
C VAL A 70 -2.53 6.49 7.12
N TRP A 71 -2.84 5.22 6.86
CA TRP A 71 -2.69 4.15 7.85
C TRP A 71 -1.23 3.93 8.27
N ILE A 72 -0.31 3.81 7.29
CA ILE A 72 1.13 3.65 7.52
C ILE A 72 1.85 4.79 6.79
N PRO A 73 2.57 5.68 7.48
CA PRO A 73 3.33 6.75 6.84
C PRO A 73 4.31 6.20 5.79
N GLU A 74 4.44 6.95 4.68
CA GLU A 74 5.17 6.53 3.48
C GLU A 74 6.63 6.14 3.78
N HIS A 75 7.31 6.84 4.68
CA HIS A 75 8.71 6.56 4.99
C HIS A 75 8.92 5.14 5.54
N TYR A 76 7.98 4.56 6.31
CA TYR A 76 8.08 3.17 6.76
C TYR A 76 8.02 2.19 5.58
N ILE A 77 7.18 2.50 4.58
CA ILE A 77 7.10 1.69 3.36
C ILE A 77 8.41 1.80 2.56
N ILE A 78 8.96 3.03 2.42
CA ILE A 78 10.23 3.28 1.72
C ILE A 78 11.37 2.54 2.43
N ASP A 79 11.47 2.64 3.75
CA ASP A 79 12.51 2.00 4.56
C ASP A 79 12.45 0.46 4.48
N ALA A 80 11.25 -0.10 4.38
CA ALA A 80 11.02 -1.53 4.17
C ALA A 80 11.24 -1.97 2.71
N SER A 81 11.18 -1.04 1.74
CA SER A 81 11.30 -1.33 0.31
C SER A 81 12.77 -1.53 -0.06
N LYS A 82 13.18 -2.80 -0.19
CA LYS A 82 14.53 -3.19 -0.63
C LYS A 82 14.42 -4.03 -1.88
N GLU A 83 15.32 -3.78 -2.83
CA GLU A 83 15.41 -4.59 -4.04
C GLU A 83 15.91 -6.00 -3.71
N PHE A 84 15.27 -6.99 -4.27
CA PHE A 84 15.69 -8.39 -4.24
C PHE A 84 15.24 -9.11 -5.51
N ASP A 85 15.94 -10.18 -5.89
CA ASP A 85 15.50 -11.05 -6.97
C ASP A 85 14.61 -12.18 -6.40
N PRO A 86 13.33 -12.27 -6.78
CA PRO A 86 12.43 -13.35 -6.33
C PRO A 86 12.96 -14.75 -6.64
N LYS A 87 13.84 -14.92 -7.64
CA LYS A 87 14.43 -16.20 -7.98
C LYS A 87 15.30 -16.81 -6.87
N GLN A 88 15.79 -15.98 -5.94
CA GLN A 88 16.54 -16.47 -4.77
C GLN A 88 15.70 -17.33 -3.83
N PHE A 89 14.38 -17.33 -3.99
CA PHE A 89 13.44 -18.11 -3.18
C PHE A 89 12.98 -19.39 -3.88
N ALA A 90 13.74 -19.89 -4.85
CA ALA A 90 13.47 -21.17 -5.50
C ALA A 90 13.44 -22.31 -4.47
N GLY A 91 12.35 -23.09 -4.46
CA GLY A 91 12.10 -24.18 -3.51
C GLY A 91 11.69 -23.74 -2.10
N GLU A 92 11.55 -22.44 -1.83
CA GLU A 92 11.04 -21.95 -0.55
C GLU A 92 9.51 -21.98 -0.51
N LEU A 93 8.97 -22.07 0.71
CA LEU A 93 7.51 -22.01 0.93
C LEU A 93 6.97 -20.62 0.61
N CYS A 94 6.01 -20.56 -0.31
CA CYS A 94 5.39 -19.31 -0.73
C CYS A 94 3.89 -19.28 -0.38
N TYR A 95 3.44 -18.16 0.15
CA TYR A 95 2.03 -17.85 0.35
C TYR A 95 1.61 -16.79 -0.66
N VAL A 96 0.42 -16.96 -1.25
CA VAL A 96 -0.08 -16.03 -2.27
C VAL A 96 -1.41 -15.45 -1.81
N GLY A 97 -1.58 -14.15 -1.99
CA GLY A 97 -2.86 -13.45 -1.81
C GLY A 97 -3.31 -12.87 -3.15
N VAL A 98 -4.57 -13.10 -3.52
CA VAL A 98 -5.13 -12.62 -4.78
C VAL A 98 -6.35 -11.76 -4.51
N ASP A 99 -6.32 -10.54 -5.04
CA ASP A 99 -7.46 -9.62 -5.07
C ASP A 99 -7.82 -9.36 -6.53
N LEU A 100 -8.97 -9.89 -6.95
CA LEU A 100 -9.42 -9.84 -8.34
C LEU A 100 -10.28 -8.61 -8.60
N GLY A 101 -9.74 -7.66 -9.34
CA GLY A 101 -10.50 -6.55 -9.92
C GLY A 101 -11.50 -7.06 -10.96
N SER A 102 -12.68 -6.43 -11.06
CA SER A 102 -13.71 -6.84 -12.00
C SER A 102 -13.46 -6.35 -13.44
N THR A 103 -13.81 -5.10 -13.72
CA THR A 103 -13.77 -4.57 -15.11
C THR A 103 -12.75 -3.45 -15.28
N SER A 104 -12.60 -2.60 -14.30
CA SER A 104 -11.75 -1.40 -14.40
C SER A 104 -10.75 -1.27 -13.25
N ASP A 105 -10.80 -2.16 -12.27
CA ASP A 105 -9.92 -2.11 -11.11
C ASP A 105 -8.65 -2.94 -11.34
N LEU A 106 -7.58 -2.55 -10.65
CA LEU A 106 -6.36 -3.34 -10.62
C LEU A 106 -6.64 -4.69 -9.95
N THR A 107 -6.13 -5.75 -10.57
CA THR A 107 -5.96 -7.02 -9.88
C THR A 107 -4.58 -7.06 -9.26
N ALA A 108 -4.47 -7.55 -8.05
CA ALA A 108 -3.21 -7.71 -7.33
C ALA A 108 -2.96 -9.17 -6.96
N VAL A 109 -1.74 -9.64 -7.20
CA VAL A 109 -1.25 -10.94 -6.76
C VAL A 109 -0.03 -10.72 -5.89
N ALA A 110 -0.20 -10.75 -4.58
CA ALA A 110 0.86 -10.63 -3.60
C ALA A 110 1.48 -12.00 -3.29
N LYS A 111 2.79 -12.06 -3.19
CA LYS A 111 3.56 -13.26 -2.83
C LYS A 111 4.34 -12.96 -1.57
N LEU A 112 4.37 -13.93 -0.67
CA LEU A 112 5.08 -13.85 0.60
C LEU A 112 5.95 -15.07 0.80
N VAL A 113 7.24 -14.84 1.04
CA VAL A 113 8.19 -15.84 1.53
C VAL A 113 8.75 -15.34 2.86
N VAL A 114 8.85 -16.26 3.83
CA VAL A 114 9.52 -15.96 5.11
C VAL A 114 10.81 -16.76 5.16
N LYS A 115 11.95 -16.05 5.20
CA LYS A 115 13.27 -16.66 5.26
C LYS A 115 14.12 -15.97 6.29
N ASP A 116 14.75 -16.73 7.18
CA ASP A 116 15.60 -16.22 8.26
C ASP A 116 14.92 -15.16 9.15
N GLY A 117 13.59 -15.30 9.36
CA GLY A 117 12.79 -14.36 10.13
C GLY A 117 12.43 -13.07 9.39
N ILE A 118 12.83 -12.91 8.13
CA ILE A 118 12.51 -11.78 7.28
C ILE A 118 11.33 -12.13 6.39
N TYR A 119 10.38 -11.19 6.26
CA TYR A 119 9.22 -11.29 5.40
C TYR A 119 9.50 -10.61 4.06
N TYR A 120 9.61 -11.39 3.01
CA TYR A 120 9.81 -10.90 1.65
C TYR A 120 8.48 -10.87 0.92
N VAL A 121 8.05 -9.68 0.52
CA VAL A 121 6.78 -9.47 -0.18
C VAL A 121 7.02 -8.79 -1.50
N TRP A 122 6.42 -9.33 -2.56
CA TRP A 122 6.36 -8.65 -3.86
C TRP A 122 4.98 -8.84 -4.49
N VAL A 123 4.58 -7.90 -5.33
CA VAL A 123 3.23 -7.87 -5.87
C VAL A 123 3.28 -7.69 -7.38
N ASP A 124 2.53 -8.53 -8.11
CA ASP A 124 2.21 -8.28 -9.50
C ASP A 124 0.83 -7.62 -9.58
N TYR A 125 0.77 -6.55 -10.36
CA TYR A 125 -0.48 -5.86 -10.65
C TYR A 125 -0.89 -6.11 -12.10
N TYR A 126 -2.18 -6.32 -12.33
CA TYR A 126 -2.74 -6.56 -13.67
C TYR A 126 -3.84 -5.54 -13.95
N ILE A 127 -3.91 -5.10 -15.20
CA ILE A 127 -4.91 -4.15 -15.67
C ILE A 127 -5.34 -4.48 -17.10
N PRO A 128 -6.64 -4.41 -17.44
CA PRO A 128 -7.10 -4.55 -18.80
C PRO A 128 -6.60 -3.40 -19.70
N GLU A 129 -6.27 -3.70 -20.96
CA GLU A 129 -5.76 -2.71 -21.89
C GLU A 129 -6.74 -1.55 -22.13
N MET A 130 -8.04 -1.83 -22.22
CA MET A 130 -9.04 -0.78 -22.40
C MET A 130 -9.10 0.21 -21.24
N THR A 131 -8.85 -0.23 -20.01
CA THR A 131 -8.80 0.65 -18.85
C THR A 131 -7.71 1.72 -18.96
N LEU A 132 -6.59 1.41 -19.62
CA LEU A 132 -5.52 2.39 -19.88
C LEU A 132 -5.96 3.53 -20.81
N MET A 133 -6.99 3.30 -21.62
CA MET A 133 -7.48 4.28 -22.60
C MET A 133 -8.61 5.15 -22.06
N GLU A 134 -9.40 4.62 -21.13
CA GLU A 134 -10.69 5.22 -20.72
C GLU A 134 -10.63 5.97 -19.39
N ARG A 135 -9.68 5.67 -18.50
CA ARG A 135 -9.61 6.32 -17.16
C ARG A 135 -9.11 7.75 -17.19
N ALA A 136 -9.61 8.56 -16.26
CA ALA A 136 -9.15 9.93 -16.05
C ALA A 136 -7.66 9.97 -15.68
N GLU A 137 -7.19 9.00 -14.89
CA GLU A 137 -5.79 8.86 -14.43
C GLU A 137 -4.90 8.10 -15.44
N LYS A 138 -5.31 8.02 -16.71
CA LYS A 138 -4.62 7.25 -17.75
C LYS A 138 -3.11 7.52 -17.86
N GLU A 139 -2.66 8.73 -17.55
CA GLU A 139 -1.23 9.08 -17.62
C GLU A 139 -0.43 8.35 -16.55
N GLN A 140 -0.98 8.19 -15.33
CA GLN A 140 -0.33 7.44 -14.26
C GLN A 140 -0.26 5.94 -14.59
N TYR A 141 -1.34 5.36 -15.12
CA TYR A 141 -1.33 3.95 -15.56
C TYR A 141 -0.36 3.71 -16.72
N ARG A 142 -0.25 4.65 -17.66
CA ARG A 142 0.76 4.60 -18.73
C ARG A 142 2.18 4.69 -18.21
N TYR A 143 2.40 5.51 -17.17
CA TYR A 143 3.67 5.57 -16.48
C TYR A 143 4.03 4.21 -15.87
N TRP A 144 3.12 3.60 -15.09
CA TRP A 144 3.31 2.29 -14.49
C TRP A 144 3.57 1.20 -15.53
N LYS A 145 2.83 1.18 -16.63
CA LYS A 145 3.09 0.26 -17.76
C LYS A 145 4.51 0.43 -18.30
N ARG A 146 4.93 1.66 -18.57
CA ARG A 146 6.27 1.95 -19.14
C ARG A 146 7.40 1.52 -18.22
N HIS A 147 7.19 1.56 -16.91
CA HIS A 147 8.18 1.17 -15.89
C HIS A 147 8.02 -0.29 -15.43
N GLY A 148 7.17 -1.08 -16.10
CA GLY A 148 6.97 -2.49 -15.75
C GLY A 148 6.30 -2.74 -14.40
N MET A 149 5.67 -1.72 -13.82
CA MET A 149 4.99 -1.81 -12.52
C MET A 149 3.63 -2.51 -12.61
N VAL A 150 3.03 -2.57 -13.80
CA VAL A 150 1.77 -3.26 -14.07
C VAL A 150 1.88 -4.13 -15.31
N LYS A 151 1.27 -5.29 -15.28
CA LYS A 151 1.09 -6.20 -16.40
C LYS A 151 -0.24 -5.86 -17.08
N VAL A 152 -0.21 -5.66 -18.39
CA VAL A 152 -1.41 -5.34 -19.16
C VAL A 152 -1.96 -6.61 -19.79
N THR A 153 -3.21 -6.93 -19.48
CA THR A 153 -3.95 -8.03 -20.10
C THR A 153 -4.78 -7.54 -21.28
N GLY A 154 -4.98 -8.37 -22.30
CA GLY A 154 -5.76 -8.00 -23.46
C GLY A 154 -7.27 -7.84 -23.16
N GLY A 155 -7.94 -6.96 -23.92
CA GLY A 155 -9.38 -6.80 -23.81
C GLY A 155 -9.85 -5.72 -22.84
N ASN A 156 -11.15 -5.81 -22.47
CA ASN A 156 -11.86 -4.83 -21.64
C ASN A 156 -12.13 -5.31 -20.20
N VAL A 157 -11.78 -6.55 -19.90
CA VAL A 157 -11.90 -7.17 -18.58
C VAL A 157 -10.59 -7.84 -18.20
N THR A 158 -10.38 -8.05 -16.91
CA THR A 158 -9.18 -8.74 -16.40
C THR A 158 -9.11 -10.17 -16.94
N ASP A 159 -7.98 -10.51 -17.55
CA ASP A 159 -7.71 -11.87 -18.05
C ASP A 159 -7.23 -12.76 -16.88
N TYR A 160 -8.16 -13.52 -16.33
CA TYR A 160 -7.88 -14.43 -15.21
C TYR A 160 -7.04 -15.65 -15.61
N ASP A 161 -7.03 -16.03 -16.89
CA ASP A 161 -6.15 -17.11 -17.37
C ASP A 161 -4.69 -16.68 -17.41
N ALA A 162 -4.41 -15.42 -17.75
CA ALA A 162 -3.07 -14.87 -17.65
C ALA A 162 -2.55 -14.86 -16.19
N ILE A 163 -3.41 -14.48 -15.24
CA ILE A 163 -3.09 -14.51 -13.80
C ILE A 163 -2.80 -15.94 -13.33
N THR A 164 -3.67 -16.88 -13.71
CA THR A 164 -3.49 -18.31 -13.37
C THR A 164 -2.19 -18.85 -13.94
N THR A 165 -1.86 -18.49 -15.18
CA THR A 165 -0.61 -18.90 -15.82
C THR A 165 0.62 -18.38 -15.06
N ASP A 166 0.62 -17.13 -14.64
CA ASP A 166 1.72 -16.55 -13.86
C ASP A 166 1.86 -17.22 -12.48
N ILE A 167 0.75 -17.61 -11.85
CA ILE A 167 0.80 -18.34 -10.58
C ILE A 167 1.31 -19.78 -10.80
N LEU A 168 0.95 -20.44 -11.90
CA LEU A 168 1.48 -21.75 -12.24
C LEU A 168 2.99 -21.69 -12.50
N LEU A 169 3.48 -20.68 -13.21
CA LEU A 169 4.91 -20.45 -13.40
C LEU A 169 5.63 -20.20 -12.06
N LEU A 170 5.00 -19.55 -11.12
CA LEU A 170 5.54 -19.40 -9.76
C LEU A 170 5.61 -20.76 -9.05
N SER A 171 4.62 -21.65 -9.23
CA SER A 171 4.61 -22.98 -8.62
C SER A 171 5.70 -23.91 -9.16
N ASP A 172 6.24 -23.64 -10.36
CA ASP A 172 7.40 -24.36 -10.90
C ASP A 172 8.71 -23.98 -10.20
N VAL A 173 8.73 -22.84 -9.52
CA VAL A 173 9.93 -22.30 -8.86
C VAL A 173 9.83 -22.38 -7.34
N SER A 174 8.68 -22.07 -6.76
CA SER A 174 8.44 -22.01 -5.32
C SER A 174 7.36 -22.98 -4.90
N ASP A 175 7.44 -23.50 -3.68
CA ASP A 175 6.41 -24.39 -3.12
C ASP A 175 5.23 -23.54 -2.59
N ILE A 176 4.16 -23.42 -3.40
CA ILE A 176 2.97 -22.65 -3.02
C ILE A 176 2.16 -23.41 -1.99
N VAL A 177 2.24 -22.97 -0.76
CA VAL A 177 1.52 -23.58 0.39
C VAL A 177 0.02 -23.30 0.30
N ARG A 178 -0.34 -22.07 -0.08
CA ARG A 178 -1.74 -21.61 -0.12
C ARG A 178 -1.91 -20.33 -0.92
N ILE A 179 -3.06 -20.23 -1.59
CA ILE A 179 -3.51 -19.05 -2.30
C ILE A 179 -4.80 -18.54 -1.64
N GLY A 180 -4.70 -17.44 -0.89
CA GLY A 180 -5.86 -16.75 -0.31
C GLY A 180 -6.54 -15.86 -1.34
N TYR A 181 -7.87 -15.90 -1.43
CA TYR A 181 -8.64 -15.04 -2.33
C TYR A 181 -9.98 -14.65 -1.70
N ASP A 182 -10.54 -13.50 -2.11
CA ASP A 182 -11.92 -13.13 -1.78
C ASP A 182 -12.89 -13.78 -2.77
N LYS A 183 -14.00 -14.28 -2.24
CA LYS A 183 -15.07 -14.89 -3.03
C LYS A 183 -15.72 -13.92 -4.03
N TRP A 184 -15.69 -12.63 -3.75
CA TRP A 184 -16.35 -11.64 -4.60
C TRP A 184 -15.73 -11.65 -6.00
N ASN A 185 -16.55 -11.90 -7.01
CA ASN A 185 -16.16 -12.04 -8.43
C ASN A 185 -15.16 -13.16 -8.77
N ALA A 186 -14.75 -13.99 -7.80
CA ALA A 186 -13.69 -15.00 -7.98
C ALA A 186 -14.20 -16.44 -8.14
N THR A 187 -15.52 -16.69 -8.06
CA THR A 187 -16.06 -18.05 -7.97
C THR A 187 -15.65 -18.93 -9.16
N GLN A 188 -15.81 -18.46 -10.40
CA GLN A 188 -15.44 -19.25 -11.56
C GLN A 188 -13.92 -19.43 -11.66
N TRP A 189 -13.15 -18.35 -11.46
CA TRP A 189 -11.70 -18.42 -11.45
C TRP A 189 -11.18 -19.43 -10.42
N ALA A 190 -11.77 -19.45 -9.21
CA ALA A 190 -11.34 -20.35 -8.15
C ALA A 190 -11.59 -21.83 -8.50
N ILE A 191 -12.70 -22.13 -9.20
CA ILE A 191 -12.97 -23.48 -9.70
C ILE A 191 -11.90 -23.88 -10.71
N ASP A 192 -11.70 -23.06 -11.75
CA ASP A 192 -10.77 -23.36 -12.85
C ASP A 192 -9.31 -23.47 -12.36
N ALA A 193 -8.91 -22.61 -11.42
CA ALA A 193 -7.57 -22.64 -10.85
C ALA A 193 -7.36 -23.85 -9.92
N THR A 194 -8.40 -24.28 -9.18
CA THR A 194 -8.36 -25.49 -8.38
C THR A 194 -8.25 -26.76 -9.25
N GLU A 195 -8.97 -26.81 -10.36
CA GLU A 195 -8.86 -27.92 -11.33
C GLU A 195 -7.45 -28.02 -11.93
N LYS A 196 -6.75 -26.87 -12.07
CA LYS A 196 -5.34 -26.82 -12.49
C LYS A 196 -4.36 -27.18 -11.37
N GLY A 197 -4.84 -27.57 -10.15
CA GLY A 197 -4.05 -28.07 -9.05
C GLY A 197 -3.54 -26.99 -8.08
N LEU A 198 -3.98 -25.73 -8.20
CA LEU A 198 -3.56 -24.68 -7.29
C LEU A 198 -4.27 -24.79 -5.92
N PRO A 199 -3.54 -24.59 -4.79
CA PRO A 199 -4.06 -24.77 -3.43
C PRO A 199 -4.85 -23.52 -2.95
N LEU A 200 -6.02 -23.26 -3.55
CA LEU A 200 -6.84 -22.10 -3.24
C LEU A 200 -7.57 -22.25 -1.90
N ARG A 201 -7.76 -21.13 -1.24
CA ARG A 201 -8.61 -20.99 -0.06
C ARG A 201 -9.33 -19.67 -0.05
N GLU A 202 -10.66 -19.73 0.04
CA GLU A 202 -11.50 -18.55 0.27
C GLU A 202 -11.14 -17.90 1.61
N TYR A 203 -11.00 -16.58 1.61
CA TYR A 203 -10.71 -15.75 2.76
C TYR A 203 -11.67 -14.57 2.81
N SER A 204 -12.58 -14.58 3.76
CA SER A 204 -13.56 -13.50 3.91
C SER A 204 -12.89 -12.22 4.39
N GLN A 205 -13.18 -11.10 3.70
CA GLN A 205 -12.70 -9.76 4.07
C GLN A 205 -13.46 -9.12 5.24
N ALA A 206 -14.22 -9.90 6.01
CA ALA A 206 -14.88 -9.41 7.22
C ALA A 206 -13.84 -8.84 8.22
N ILE A 207 -14.20 -7.74 8.90
CA ILE A 207 -13.32 -7.04 9.87
C ILE A 207 -12.67 -7.98 10.87
N GLY A 208 -13.41 -8.98 11.37
CA GLY A 208 -12.90 -9.96 12.32
C GLY A 208 -11.72 -10.79 11.79
N ASN A 209 -11.70 -11.07 10.48
CA ASN A 209 -10.64 -11.84 9.84
C ASN A 209 -9.41 -10.98 9.49
N PHE A 210 -9.64 -9.71 9.10
CA PHE A 210 -8.58 -8.80 8.68
C PHE A 210 -7.89 -8.08 9.84
N ASN A 211 -8.55 -7.86 10.97
CA ASN A 211 -8.00 -7.09 12.09
C ASN A 211 -6.63 -7.62 12.56
N LYS A 212 -6.49 -8.94 12.76
CA LYS A 212 -5.24 -9.52 13.25
C LYS A 212 -4.11 -9.47 12.22
N PRO A 213 -4.31 -9.89 10.95
CA PRO A 213 -3.28 -9.76 9.90
C PRO A 213 -2.87 -8.31 9.63
N THR A 214 -3.82 -7.38 9.64
CA THR A 214 -3.54 -5.94 9.42
C THR A 214 -2.65 -5.36 10.52
N LYS A 215 -2.96 -5.67 11.79
CA LYS A 215 -2.11 -5.26 12.92
C LYS A 215 -0.72 -5.90 12.91
N GLU A 216 -0.64 -7.14 12.42
CA GLU A 216 0.67 -7.80 12.28
C GLU A 216 1.49 -7.17 11.17
N LEU A 217 0.89 -6.81 10.02
CA LEU A 217 1.57 -6.07 8.96
C LEU A 217 2.07 -4.71 9.47
N GLU A 218 1.22 -3.97 10.19
CA GLU A 218 1.60 -2.71 10.83
C GLU A 218 2.80 -2.90 11.76
N ARG A 219 2.76 -3.90 12.65
CA ARG A 219 3.86 -4.21 13.57
C ARG A 219 5.18 -4.58 12.87
N LEU A 220 5.11 -5.21 11.69
CA LEU A 220 6.29 -5.60 10.92
C LEU A 220 6.92 -4.42 10.16
N LEU A 221 6.13 -3.39 9.87
CA LEU A 221 6.61 -2.20 9.15
C LEU A 221 7.10 -1.10 10.09
N LEU A 222 6.57 -1.03 11.33
CA LEU A 222 6.96 -0.07 12.37
C LEU A 222 8.12 -0.60 13.23
#